data_6cfed7ade651042b5977d3a5f647f34a
#
_entry.id   6cfed7ade651042b5977d3a5f647f34a
#
_cell.length_a   1.000
_cell.length_b   1.000
_cell.length_c   1.000
_cell.angle_alpha   90.00
_cell.angle_beta   90.00
_cell.angle_gamma   90.00
#
_symmetry.space_group_name_H-M   'P 1'
#
loop_
_entity.id
_entity.type
_entity.pdbx_description
1 polymer ?
#
loop_
_entity_poly.entity_id
_entity_poly.type
_entity_poly.pdbx_seq_one_letter_code
_entity_poly.pdbx_strand_id
1 'polypeptide(L)'
;HTRDFISVEDIAKANLLSMESAANFSFLNIGTGISTSIKKLAEIMIKLSGKQLEINFADLPEGDVKNSLADTSLAKKLINWNYETPLKHGLKKFFF
;
A
#
# COMPACT_ATOMS: atom_id res chain seq x y z
N HIS A 1 -9.43 -11.19 2.92
CA HIS A 1 -9.29 -9.78 2.55
C HIS A 1 -7.89 -9.46 2.06
N THR A 2 -7.80 -8.84 0.93
CA THR A 2 -6.52 -8.33 0.45
C THR A 2 -6.60 -6.85 0.11
N ARG A 3 -5.50 -6.15 0.33
CA ARG A 3 -5.36 -4.73 0.02
C ARG A 3 -3.97 -4.48 -0.54
N ASP A 4 -3.84 -3.36 -1.21
CA ASP A 4 -2.55 -2.84 -1.65
C ASP A 4 -2.13 -1.75 -0.67
N PHE A 5 -1.23 -2.12 0.25
CA PHE A 5 -0.73 -1.19 1.26
C PHE A 5 0.48 -0.44 0.73
N ILE A 6 0.43 0.88 0.82
CA ILE A 6 1.49 1.74 0.30
C ILE A 6 1.95 2.73 1.37
N SER A 7 3.24 3.04 1.36
CA SER A 7 3.82 4.05 2.24
C SER A 7 3.37 5.45 1.83
N VAL A 8 3.08 6.30 2.83
CA VAL A 8 2.74 7.71 2.59
C VAL A 8 3.91 8.45 1.92
N GLU A 9 5.14 8.04 2.16
CA GLU A 9 6.31 8.63 1.50
C GLU A 9 6.30 8.36 -0.01
N ASP A 10 5.88 7.17 -0.42
CA ASP A 10 5.75 6.82 -1.83
C ASP A 10 4.63 7.62 -2.50
N ILE A 11 3.53 7.88 -1.78
CA ILE A 11 2.45 8.73 -2.28
C ILE A 11 2.91 10.17 -2.43
N ALA A 12 3.65 10.69 -1.44
CA ALA A 12 4.20 12.06 -1.51
C ALA A 12 5.13 12.22 -2.73
N LYS A 13 5.94 11.22 -3.01
CA LYS A 13 6.81 11.23 -4.19
C LYS A 13 6.00 11.22 -5.48
N ALA A 14 4.90 10.46 -5.54
CA ALA A 14 4.02 10.47 -6.70
C ALA A 14 3.43 11.86 -6.94
N ASN A 15 3.02 12.56 -5.87
CA ASN A 15 2.53 13.93 -5.97
C ASN A 15 3.60 14.87 -6.52
N LEU A 16 4.82 14.77 -6.03
CA LEU A 16 5.94 15.59 -6.50
C LEU A 16 6.23 15.35 -7.99
N LEU A 17 6.30 14.10 -8.39
CA LEU A 17 6.53 13.73 -9.79
C LEU A 17 5.40 14.19 -10.70
N SER A 18 4.15 14.18 -10.20
CA SER A 18 3.00 14.68 -10.95
C SER A 18 3.10 16.18 -11.19
N MET A 19 3.59 16.95 -10.22
CA MET A 19 3.80 18.38 -10.35
C MET A 19 4.88 18.72 -11.37
N GLU A 20 5.90 17.87 -11.47
CA GLU A 20 7.03 18.07 -12.40
C GLU A 20 6.73 17.53 -13.80
N SER A 21 5.64 16.78 -13.95
CA SER A 21 5.31 16.10 -15.19
C SER A 21 4.71 17.06 -16.23
N ALA A 22 4.97 16.78 -17.50
CA ALA A 22 4.31 17.44 -18.62
C ALA A 22 2.92 16.86 -18.93
N ALA A 23 2.48 15.84 -18.22
CA ALA A 23 1.17 15.22 -18.42
C ALA A 23 0.05 16.15 -17.98
N ASN A 24 -0.98 16.28 -18.81
CA ASN A 24 -2.17 17.06 -18.51
C ASN A 24 -3.32 16.13 -18.14
N PHE A 25 -4.12 16.51 -17.16
CA PHE A 25 -5.36 15.82 -16.78
C PHE A 25 -5.37 14.31 -16.97
N SER A 26 -4.80 13.60 -16.03
CA SER A 26 -4.86 12.14 -16.00
C SER A 26 -5.27 11.66 -14.62
N PHE A 27 -6.02 10.58 -14.57
CA PHE A 27 -6.32 9.89 -13.33
C PHE A 27 -5.33 8.74 -13.20
N LEU A 28 -4.51 8.77 -12.15
CA LEU A 28 -3.48 7.76 -11.92
C LEU A 28 -3.81 6.96 -10.67
N ASN A 29 -3.73 5.65 -10.78
CA ASN A 29 -3.79 4.78 -9.62
C ASN A 29 -2.41 4.67 -9.00
N ILE A 30 -2.30 4.97 -7.72
CA ILE A 30 -1.04 4.93 -6.97
C ILE A 30 -1.14 3.81 -5.93
N GLY A 31 -0.20 2.90 -5.99
CA GLY A 31 -0.11 1.76 -5.10
C GLY A 31 1.15 0.98 -5.40
N THR A 32 1.33 -0.16 -4.73
CA THR A 32 2.51 -1.02 -4.97
C THR A 32 2.29 -2.01 -6.12
N GLY A 33 1.05 -2.33 -6.42
CA GLY A 33 0.70 -3.43 -7.32
C GLY A 33 0.85 -4.80 -6.65
N ILE A 34 1.07 -4.83 -5.34
CA ILE A 34 1.24 -6.06 -4.57
C ILE A 34 0.04 -6.27 -3.66
N SER A 35 -0.61 -7.42 -3.80
CA SER A 35 -1.75 -7.80 -2.97
C SER A 35 -1.27 -8.40 -1.65
N THR A 36 -1.76 -7.88 -0.53
CA THR A 36 -1.43 -8.39 0.80
C THR A 36 -2.70 -8.65 1.58
N SER A 37 -2.83 -9.85 2.15
CA SER A 37 -3.99 -10.17 2.97
C SER A 37 -3.91 -9.44 4.31
N ILE A 38 -5.07 -9.15 4.90
CA ILE A 38 -5.15 -8.57 6.25
C ILE A 38 -4.50 -9.50 7.27
N LYS A 39 -4.67 -10.82 7.11
CA LYS A 39 -3.99 -11.81 7.96
C LYS A 39 -2.47 -11.67 7.87
N LYS A 40 -1.93 -11.55 6.66
CA LYS A 40 -0.49 -11.38 6.45
C LYS A 40 0.02 -10.07 7.06
N LEU A 41 -0.74 -8.98 6.90
CA LEU A 41 -0.42 -7.70 7.53
C LEU A 41 -0.33 -7.85 9.05
N ALA A 42 -1.34 -8.50 9.66
CA ALA A 42 -1.36 -8.73 11.11
C ALA A 42 -0.16 -9.56 11.56
N GLU A 43 0.19 -10.61 10.83
CA GLU A 43 1.35 -11.45 11.14
C GLU A 43 2.66 -10.64 11.09
N ILE A 44 2.83 -9.78 10.10
CA ILE A 44 4.01 -8.92 9.98
C ILE A 44 4.07 -7.95 11.16
N MET A 45 2.96 -7.33 11.52
CA MET A 45 2.90 -6.38 12.63
C MET A 45 3.22 -7.03 13.96
N ILE A 46 2.69 -8.23 14.22
CA ILE A 46 2.97 -9.00 15.44
C ILE A 46 4.46 -9.31 15.53
N LYS A 47 5.04 -9.77 14.43
CA LYS A 47 6.47 -10.10 14.37
C LYS A 47 7.33 -8.87 14.64
N LEU A 48 7.00 -7.72 14.07
CA LEU A 48 7.74 -6.48 14.26
C LEU A 48 7.59 -5.93 15.69
N SER A 49 6.44 -6.15 16.34
CA SER A 49 6.21 -5.68 17.72
C SER A 49 7.02 -6.47 18.76
N GLY A 50 7.46 -7.68 18.42
CA GLY A 50 8.13 -8.57 19.35
C GLY A 50 7.23 -9.17 20.42
N LYS A 51 5.93 -9.00 20.32
CA LYS A 51 4.93 -9.50 21.26
C LYS A 51 4.23 -10.74 20.71
N GLN A 52 3.79 -11.61 21.62
CA GLN A 52 2.96 -12.75 21.23
C GLN A 52 1.50 -12.34 21.37
N LEU A 53 0.86 -12.17 20.22
CA LEU A 53 -0.53 -11.76 20.15
C LEU A 53 -1.31 -12.75 19.28
N GLU A 54 -2.59 -12.92 19.61
CA GLU A 54 -3.49 -13.76 18.82
C GLU A 54 -4.24 -12.91 17.80
N ILE A 55 -4.50 -13.51 16.64
CA ILE A 55 -5.30 -12.88 15.60
C ILE A 55 -6.73 -13.34 15.77
N ASN A 56 -7.65 -12.37 15.98
CA ASN A 56 -9.08 -12.64 16.04
C ASN A 56 -9.72 -12.24 14.71
N PHE A 57 -10.50 -13.16 14.15
CA PHE A 57 -11.20 -12.93 12.90
C PHE A 57 -12.64 -12.53 13.19
N ALA A 58 -13.10 -11.49 12.53
CA ALA A 58 -14.48 -11.06 12.56
C ALA A 58 -15.11 -11.21 11.17
N ASP A 59 -16.44 -11.30 11.15
CA ASP A 59 -17.16 -11.34 9.89
C ASP A 59 -16.98 -10.03 9.12
N LEU A 60 -16.97 -10.18 7.79
CA LEU A 60 -16.85 -9.07 6.88
C LEU A 60 -18.11 -8.19 6.95
N PRO A 61 -17.97 -6.87 7.18
CA PRO A 61 -19.13 -5.99 7.08
C PRO A 61 -19.77 -6.10 5.69
N GLU A 62 -21.10 -6.01 5.67
CA GLU A 62 -21.83 -6.03 4.41
C GLU A 62 -21.41 -4.86 3.53
N GLY A 63 -21.16 -5.16 2.26
CA GLY A 63 -20.72 -4.16 1.29
C GLY A 63 -19.21 -3.91 1.24
N ASP A 64 -18.43 -4.54 2.12
CA ASP A 64 -16.98 -4.43 2.08
C ASP A 64 -16.39 -5.18 0.89
N VAL A 65 -15.32 -4.61 0.32
CA VAL A 65 -14.58 -5.24 -0.77
C VAL A 65 -13.62 -6.28 -0.22
N LYS A 66 -13.69 -7.51 -0.73
CA LYS A 66 -12.77 -8.58 -0.30
C LYS A 66 -11.35 -8.34 -0.75
N ASN A 67 -11.20 -7.93 -2.00
CA ASN A 67 -9.88 -7.75 -2.62
C ASN A 67 -9.82 -6.39 -3.31
N SER A 68 -8.72 -5.70 -3.12
CA SER A 68 -8.45 -4.43 -3.78
C SER A 68 -6.96 -4.35 -4.11
N LEU A 69 -6.67 -4.04 -5.36
CA LEU A 69 -5.30 -3.97 -5.87
C LEU A 69 -5.22 -2.85 -6.91
N ALA A 70 -4.22 -2.00 -6.79
CA ALA A 70 -3.99 -0.94 -7.76
C ALA A 70 -3.26 -1.45 -8.99
N ASP A 71 -3.69 -0.98 -10.18
CA ASP A 71 -2.89 -1.11 -11.39
C ASP A 71 -2.16 0.21 -11.59
N THR A 72 -0.85 0.19 -11.40
CA THR A 72 0.01 1.38 -11.41
C THR A 72 0.75 1.59 -12.72
N SER A 73 0.42 0.83 -13.75
CA SER A 73 1.14 0.88 -15.03
C SER A 73 1.10 2.27 -15.67
N LEU A 74 -0.01 2.99 -15.57
CA LEU A 74 -0.14 4.33 -16.12
C LEU A 74 0.75 5.34 -15.38
N ALA A 75 0.87 5.23 -14.06
CA ALA A 75 1.76 6.08 -13.27
C ALA A 75 3.23 5.87 -13.68
N LYS A 76 3.64 4.64 -13.89
CA LYS A 76 4.99 4.34 -14.37
C LYS A 76 5.24 4.96 -15.74
N LYS A 77 4.24 4.90 -16.61
CA LYS A 77 4.35 5.41 -17.98
C LYS A 77 4.38 6.94 -18.04
N LEU A 78 3.47 7.61 -17.31
CA LEU A 78 3.27 9.06 -17.45
C LEU A 78 4.18 9.89 -16.54
N ILE A 79 4.49 9.43 -15.34
CA ILE A 79 5.29 10.17 -14.38
C ILE A 79 6.52 9.41 -13.90
N ASN A 80 6.80 8.26 -14.51
CA ASN A 80 7.95 7.42 -14.16
C ASN A 80 8.01 7.10 -12.65
N TRP A 81 6.84 6.85 -12.06
CA TRP A 81 6.73 6.56 -10.63
C TRP A 81 6.63 5.07 -10.36
N ASN A 82 7.28 4.64 -9.30
CA ASN A 82 7.13 3.32 -8.72
C ASN A 82 7.32 3.42 -7.22
N TYR A 83 6.73 2.48 -6.46
CA TYR A 83 6.93 2.49 -5.01
C TYR A 83 8.39 2.12 -4.68
N GLU A 84 8.89 2.67 -3.58
CA GLU A 84 10.26 2.42 -3.14
C GLU A 84 10.33 1.78 -1.75
N THR A 85 9.23 1.84 -0.99
CA THR A 85 9.19 1.34 0.38
C THR A 85 8.37 0.05 0.45
N PRO A 86 9.00 -1.13 0.57
CA PRO A 86 8.27 -2.38 0.79
C PRO A 86 7.47 -2.32 2.10
N LEU A 87 6.37 -3.06 2.15
CA LEU A 87 5.44 -3.05 3.29
C LEU A 87 6.15 -3.28 4.63
N LYS A 88 7.01 -4.26 4.72
CA LYS A 88 7.74 -4.58 5.95
C LYS A 88 8.60 -3.40 6.43
N HIS A 89 9.27 -2.72 5.51
CA HIS A 89 10.10 -1.55 5.83
C HIS A 89 9.26 -0.36 6.30
N GLY A 90 8.14 -0.11 5.64
CA GLY A 90 7.23 0.97 6.03
C GLY A 90 6.62 0.74 7.40
N LEU A 91 6.17 -0.48 7.68
CA LEU A 91 5.60 -0.84 8.98
C LEU A 91 6.61 -0.77 10.12
N LYS A 92 7.88 -1.10 9.84
CA LYS A 92 8.95 -1.08 10.83
C LYS A 92 9.09 0.30 11.50
N LYS A 93 8.80 1.37 10.78
CA LYS A 93 8.87 2.74 11.30
C LYS A 93 7.89 3.02 12.43
N PHE A 94 6.79 2.27 12.52
CA PHE A 94 5.79 2.44 13.57
C PHE A 94 6.18 1.79 14.89
N PHE A 95 7.21 0.95 14.91
CA PHE A 95 7.63 0.18 16.08
C PHE A 95 8.98 0.62 16.66
N PHE A 96 9.62 1.56 16.01
CA PHE A 96 10.96 2.02 16.45
C PHE A 96 11.04 3.56 16.47
#